data_e8958221a8d5ad3efff126f1db50b45c
#
_entry.id   e8958221a8d5ad3efff126f1db50b45c
#
_cell.length_a   1.000
_cell.length_b   1.000
_cell.length_c   1.000
_cell.angle_alpha   90.00
_cell.angle_beta   90.00
_cell.angle_gamma   90.00
#
_symmetry.space_group_name_H-M   'P 1'
#
loop_
_entity.id
_entity.type
_entity.pdbx_description
1 polymer ?
#
loop_
_entity_poly.entity_id
_entity_poly.type
_entity_poly.pdbx_seq_one_letter_code
_entity_poly.pdbx_strand_id
1 'polypeptide(L)'
;GSDALATAERTDWERWCAARERALAGPESWLGRSGLYWLEEGANRVGSDPASAVVLPHGAAHLGELLWRGEALLWAPVAGERQPLTSDRHGAPTVVTSGDSAFFVIERDGRFAVRVRDRSWAARMPFAGIERFDYNPAWRIDAAWCPLDPPQVMEVPNVTGEMKAVTVAWQAVFEIDGKSVALLPMSVISPKPVIESLAFV
;
A
#
# COMPACT_ATOMS: atom_id res chain seq x y z
N GLY A 1 -22.95 31.15 8.36
CA GLY A 1 -21.73 30.41 8.80
C GLY A 1 -21.83 28.90 8.59
N SER A 2 -22.93 28.27 8.99
CA SER A 2 -23.09 26.79 8.91
C SER A 2 -23.13 26.25 7.49
N ASP A 3 -23.83 26.92 6.57
CA ASP A 3 -23.98 26.46 5.18
C ASP A 3 -22.67 26.58 4.38
N ALA A 4 -21.83 27.57 4.68
CA ALA A 4 -20.52 27.70 4.03
C ALA A 4 -19.56 26.59 4.47
N LEU A 5 -19.59 26.18 5.75
CA LEU A 5 -18.80 25.06 6.25
C LEU A 5 -19.25 23.73 5.64
N ALA A 6 -20.56 23.48 5.60
CA ALA A 6 -21.11 22.26 4.98
C ALA A 6 -20.76 22.17 3.48
N THR A 7 -20.77 23.30 2.76
CA THR A 7 -20.36 23.35 1.36
C THR A 7 -18.86 23.07 1.20
N ALA A 8 -18.01 23.63 2.07
CA ALA A 8 -16.58 23.41 2.03
C ALA A 8 -16.23 21.92 2.31
N GLU A 9 -16.87 21.32 3.30
CA GLU A 9 -16.68 19.91 3.65
C GLU A 9 -17.09 18.96 2.51
N ARG A 10 -18.23 19.26 1.87
CA ARG A 10 -18.68 18.50 0.69
C ARG A 10 -17.68 18.61 -0.46
N THR A 11 -17.19 19.82 -0.73
CA THR A 11 -16.19 20.05 -1.77
C THR A 11 -14.89 19.30 -1.50
N ASP A 12 -14.44 19.26 -0.26
CA ASP A 12 -13.23 18.53 0.13
C ASP A 12 -13.43 17.03 -0.03
N TRP A 13 -14.58 16.50 0.35
CA TRP A 13 -14.91 15.10 0.13
C TRP A 13 -14.96 14.76 -1.36
N GLU A 14 -15.57 15.58 -2.20
CA GLU A 14 -15.61 15.38 -3.66
C GLU A 14 -14.21 15.40 -4.27
N ARG A 15 -13.34 16.31 -3.83
CA ARG A 15 -11.92 16.35 -4.26
C ARG A 15 -11.16 15.09 -3.85
N TRP A 16 -11.35 14.65 -2.62
CA TRP A 16 -10.74 13.44 -2.12
C TRP A 16 -11.18 12.21 -2.92
N CYS A 17 -12.47 12.08 -3.19
CA CYS A 17 -13.02 11.01 -4.02
C CYS A 17 -12.42 11.01 -5.43
N ALA A 18 -12.38 12.17 -6.07
CA ALA A 18 -11.84 12.32 -7.42
C ALA A 18 -10.32 12.02 -7.44
N ALA A 19 -9.57 12.47 -6.44
CA ALA A 19 -8.14 12.19 -6.34
C ALA A 19 -7.86 10.69 -6.15
N ARG A 20 -8.66 10.02 -5.31
CA ARG A 20 -8.57 8.58 -5.09
C ARG A 20 -8.86 7.78 -6.37
N GLU A 21 -9.89 8.14 -7.11
CA GLU A 21 -10.21 7.49 -8.38
C GLU A 21 -9.12 7.70 -9.44
N ARG A 22 -8.59 8.91 -9.56
CA ARG A 22 -7.45 9.18 -10.45
C ARG A 22 -6.22 8.35 -10.07
N ALA A 23 -5.91 8.25 -8.79
CA ALA A 23 -4.78 7.46 -8.32
C ALA A 23 -4.97 5.97 -8.62
N LEU A 24 -6.17 5.43 -8.44
CA LEU A 24 -6.49 4.03 -8.76
C LEU A 24 -6.51 3.76 -10.26
N ALA A 25 -6.94 4.70 -11.08
CA ALA A 25 -6.96 4.58 -12.53
C ALA A 25 -5.57 4.76 -13.17
N GLY A 26 -4.59 5.29 -12.43
CA GLY A 26 -3.26 5.58 -12.94
C GLY A 26 -2.38 4.35 -13.12
N PRO A 27 -1.32 4.45 -13.95
CA PRO A 27 -0.43 3.32 -14.26
C PRO A 27 0.38 2.85 -13.03
N GLU A 28 0.54 3.70 -12.02
CA GLU A 28 1.25 3.39 -10.77
C GLU A 28 0.33 2.77 -9.69
N SER A 29 -0.94 2.55 -10.02
CA SER A 29 -1.92 1.97 -9.11
C SER A 29 -1.55 0.53 -8.70
N TRP A 30 -1.89 0.17 -7.46
CA TRP A 30 -1.79 -1.20 -6.98
C TRP A 30 -2.66 -2.19 -7.76
N LEU A 31 -3.69 -1.72 -8.46
CA LEU A 31 -4.51 -2.54 -9.37
C LEU A 31 -3.69 -3.09 -10.53
N GLY A 32 -2.62 -2.43 -10.92
CA GLY A 32 -1.68 -2.90 -11.95
C GLY A 32 -0.65 -3.90 -11.46
N ARG A 33 -0.70 -4.33 -10.21
CA ARG A 33 0.21 -5.36 -9.69
C ARG A 33 -0.01 -6.68 -10.40
N SER A 34 1.05 -7.22 -11.01
CA SER A 34 1.00 -8.43 -11.81
C SER A 34 1.72 -9.62 -11.18
N GLY A 35 2.50 -9.41 -10.12
CA GLY A 35 3.23 -10.47 -9.46
C GLY A 35 3.89 -10.09 -8.14
N LEU A 36 4.17 -11.12 -7.36
CA LEU A 36 4.98 -11.08 -6.15
C LEU A 36 5.97 -12.25 -6.20
N TYR A 37 7.26 -11.94 -6.07
CA TYR A 37 8.34 -12.91 -6.18
C TYR A 37 9.27 -12.78 -4.98
N TRP A 38 9.42 -13.86 -4.20
CA TRP A 38 10.37 -13.91 -3.11
C TRP A 38 11.79 -14.07 -3.65
N LEU A 39 12.72 -13.27 -3.12
CA LEU A 39 14.14 -13.37 -3.47
C LEU A 39 14.83 -14.43 -2.64
N GLU A 40 15.90 -14.99 -3.22
CA GLU A 40 16.88 -15.80 -2.54
C GLU A 40 18.19 -15.03 -2.38
N GLU A 41 19.00 -15.38 -1.37
CA GLU A 41 20.33 -14.79 -1.26
C GLU A 41 21.15 -15.08 -2.51
N GLY A 42 21.91 -14.08 -2.97
CA GLY A 42 22.67 -14.16 -4.20
C GLY A 42 22.00 -13.42 -5.36
N ALA A 43 22.15 -13.96 -6.56
CA ALA A 43 21.67 -13.35 -7.78
C ALA A 43 20.25 -13.87 -8.15
N ASN A 44 19.33 -12.94 -8.36
CA ASN A 44 17.98 -13.21 -8.78
C ASN A 44 17.73 -12.57 -10.15
N ARG A 45 17.60 -13.36 -11.17
CA ARG A 45 17.39 -12.90 -12.55
C ARG A 45 16.02 -12.21 -12.68
N VAL A 46 16.01 -11.06 -13.36
CA VAL A 46 14.82 -10.26 -13.63
C VAL A 46 14.66 -10.07 -15.13
N GLY A 47 13.49 -10.36 -15.64
CA GLY A 47 13.17 -10.17 -17.05
C GLY A 47 11.82 -10.78 -17.41
N SER A 48 11.45 -10.68 -18.67
CA SER A 48 10.18 -11.23 -19.18
C SER A 48 10.25 -12.73 -19.49
N ASP A 49 11.43 -13.33 -19.46
CA ASP A 49 11.58 -14.79 -19.57
C ASP A 49 10.85 -15.47 -18.40
N PRO A 50 9.92 -16.41 -18.66
CA PRO A 50 9.20 -17.14 -17.61
C PRO A 50 10.09 -17.92 -16.64
N ALA A 51 11.34 -18.21 -17.02
CA ALA A 51 12.32 -18.88 -16.17
C ALA A 51 13.05 -17.92 -15.21
N SER A 52 12.81 -16.61 -15.30
CA SER A 52 13.39 -15.62 -14.41
C SER A 52 12.87 -15.77 -12.97
N ALA A 53 13.69 -15.46 -11.99
CA ALA A 53 13.28 -15.41 -10.58
C ALA A 53 12.20 -14.35 -10.34
N VAL A 54 12.28 -13.25 -11.07
CA VAL A 54 11.27 -12.18 -11.11
C VAL A 54 10.82 -12.01 -12.56
N VAL A 55 9.59 -12.39 -12.84
CA VAL A 55 9.03 -12.34 -14.20
C VAL A 55 8.32 -11.03 -14.44
N LEU A 56 8.81 -10.25 -15.41
CA LEU A 56 8.19 -9.00 -15.81
C LEU A 56 7.13 -9.25 -16.90
N PRO A 57 6.02 -8.48 -16.91
CA PRO A 57 4.97 -8.63 -17.91
C PRO A 57 5.40 -8.18 -19.32
N HIS A 58 6.37 -7.28 -19.41
CA HIS A 58 6.86 -6.66 -20.64
C HIS A 58 8.36 -6.45 -20.60
N GLY A 59 8.97 -6.30 -21.76
CA GLY A 59 10.35 -5.91 -21.93
C GLY A 59 11.29 -7.05 -22.26
N ALA A 60 12.58 -6.85 -22.03
CA ALA A 60 13.63 -7.80 -22.36
C ALA A 60 13.50 -9.13 -21.58
N ALA A 61 13.81 -10.24 -22.25
CA ALA A 61 13.83 -11.57 -21.60
C ALA A 61 14.76 -11.59 -20.38
N HIS A 62 15.91 -10.92 -20.48
CA HIS A 62 16.85 -10.70 -19.39
C HIS A 62 17.16 -9.21 -19.25
N LEU A 63 16.58 -8.58 -18.22
CA LEU A 63 16.76 -7.15 -17.96
C LEU A 63 17.94 -6.89 -17.02
N GLY A 64 18.20 -7.76 -16.09
CA GLY A 64 19.25 -7.64 -15.10
C GLY A 64 19.10 -8.63 -13.97
N GLU A 65 19.80 -8.37 -12.86
CA GLU A 65 19.78 -9.19 -11.67
C GLU A 65 19.61 -8.33 -10.42
N LEU A 66 18.81 -8.83 -9.47
CA LEU A 66 18.78 -8.35 -8.10
C LEU A 66 19.76 -9.16 -7.26
N LEU A 67 20.73 -8.48 -6.70
CA LEU A 67 21.78 -9.10 -5.87
C LEU A 67 21.48 -8.84 -4.41
N TRP A 68 21.16 -9.90 -3.68
CA TRP A 68 20.91 -9.83 -2.24
C TRP A 68 22.04 -10.48 -1.45
N ARG A 69 22.66 -9.71 -0.54
CA ARG A 69 23.67 -10.18 0.40
C ARG A 69 23.51 -9.51 1.75
N GLY A 70 23.14 -10.29 2.76
CA GLY A 70 22.87 -9.76 4.10
C GLY A 70 21.74 -8.73 4.07
N GLU A 71 22.03 -7.50 4.46
CA GLU A 71 21.07 -6.37 4.39
C GLU A 71 21.19 -5.57 3.08
N ALA A 72 22.19 -5.86 2.25
CA ALA A 72 22.44 -5.13 1.02
C ALA A 72 21.63 -5.70 -0.15
N LEU A 73 21.01 -4.81 -0.90
CA LEU A 73 20.26 -5.12 -2.11
C LEU A 73 20.70 -4.18 -3.24
N LEU A 74 21.16 -4.78 -4.34
CA LEU A 74 21.64 -4.06 -5.52
C LEU A 74 20.84 -4.46 -6.75
N TRP A 75 20.53 -3.48 -7.58
CA TRP A 75 20.06 -3.69 -8.94
C TRP A 75 21.24 -3.64 -9.92
N ALA A 76 21.45 -4.71 -10.64
CA ALA A 76 22.50 -4.84 -11.67
C ALA A 76 21.84 -5.03 -13.03
N PRO A 77 21.51 -3.95 -13.77
CA PRO A 77 20.95 -4.06 -15.11
C PRO A 77 21.98 -4.62 -16.09
N VAL A 78 21.50 -5.32 -17.14
CA VAL A 78 22.36 -5.76 -18.25
C VAL A 78 23.02 -4.56 -18.93
N ALA A 79 22.25 -3.48 -19.13
CA ALA A 79 22.72 -2.22 -19.67
C ALA A 79 22.57 -1.10 -18.63
N GLY A 80 23.66 -0.54 -18.17
CA GLY A 80 23.68 0.53 -17.18
C GLY A 80 24.48 0.16 -15.93
N GLU A 81 24.51 1.10 -15.00
CA GLU A 81 25.27 0.96 -13.76
C GLU A 81 24.48 0.26 -12.66
N ARG A 82 25.20 -0.44 -11.81
CA ARG A 82 24.63 -1.01 -10.58
C ARG A 82 24.22 0.10 -9.64
N GLN A 83 23.06 -0.07 -8.99
CA GLN A 83 22.57 0.88 -8.00
C GLN A 83 22.02 0.16 -6.78
N PRO A 84 22.21 0.71 -5.57
CA PRO A 84 21.56 0.20 -4.39
C PRO A 84 20.05 0.44 -4.46
N LEU A 85 19.27 -0.51 -3.94
CA LEU A 85 17.84 -0.38 -3.79
C LEU A 85 17.47 -0.28 -2.31
N THR A 86 16.47 0.53 -2.03
CA THR A 86 15.80 0.54 -0.73
C THR A 86 14.46 -0.17 -0.82
N SER A 87 14.17 -1.02 0.19
CA SER A 87 12.87 -1.65 0.33
C SER A 87 11.84 -0.68 0.92
N ASP A 88 10.61 -1.14 1.07
CA ASP A 88 9.52 -0.39 1.71
C ASP A 88 9.61 -0.34 3.24
N ARG A 89 10.68 -0.87 3.85
CA ARG A 89 10.80 -0.99 5.31
C ARG A 89 10.73 0.35 6.03
N HIS A 90 11.35 1.40 5.49
CA HIS A 90 11.48 2.72 6.12
C HIS A 90 10.85 3.86 5.31
N GLY A 91 9.94 3.56 4.41
CA GLY A 91 9.26 4.53 3.56
C GLY A 91 9.06 4.04 2.14
N ALA A 92 8.99 4.99 1.20
CA ALA A 92 8.80 4.65 -0.21
C ALA A 92 10.01 3.87 -0.76
N PRO A 93 9.81 2.70 -1.38
CA PRO A 93 10.88 1.91 -1.96
C PRO A 93 11.42 2.55 -3.24
N THR A 94 12.63 2.17 -3.62
CA THR A 94 13.17 2.49 -4.94
C THR A 94 12.36 1.74 -6.01
N VAL A 95 11.80 2.46 -6.98
CA VAL A 95 11.07 1.87 -8.11
C VAL A 95 11.98 1.80 -9.33
N VAL A 96 12.11 0.62 -9.90
CA VAL A 96 12.80 0.40 -11.18
C VAL A 96 11.74 0.30 -12.27
N THR A 97 11.87 1.11 -13.31
CA THR A 97 10.94 1.15 -14.43
C THR A 97 11.67 0.77 -15.73
N SER A 98 11.07 -0.11 -16.51
CA SER A 98 11.53 -0.49 -17.85
C SER A 98 10.32 -0.63 -18.77
N GLY A 99 10.10 0.39 -19.62
CA GLY A 99 8.90 0.46 -20.46
C GLY A 99 7.61 0.39 -19.64
N ASP A 100 6.75 -0.57 -19.96
CA ASP A 100 5.48 -0.80 -19.27
C ASP A 100 5.60 -1.72 -18.03
N SER A 101 6.80 -2.16 -17.71
CA SER A 101 7.08 -2.91 -16.48
C SER A 101 7.72 -2.01 -15.43
N ALA A 102 7.31 -2.18 -14.18
CA ALA A 102 7.97 -1.57 -13.03
C ALA A 102 8.02 -2.57 -11.88
N PHE A 103 9.02 -2.45 -11.03
CA PHE A 103 9.11 -3.26 -9.82
C PHE A 103 9.76 -2.50 -8.67
N PHE A 104 9.47 -2.94 -7.48
CA PHE A 104 10.09 -2.48 -6.25
C PHE A 104 10.18 -3.61 -5.23
N VAL A 105 11.04 -3.46 -4.25
CA VAL A 105 11.29 -4.48 -3.25
C VAL A 105 10.56 -4.16 -1.95
N ILE A 106 9.91 -5.17 -1.40
CA ILE A 106 9.32 -5.14 -0.07
C ILE A 106 10.12 -6.03 0.87
N GLU A 107 10.10 -5.71 2.15
CA GLU A 107 10.76 -6.48 3.20
C GLU A 107 9.75 -6.94 4.24
N ARG A 108 9.75 -8.23 4.53
CA ARG A 108 8.87 -8.87 5.53
C ARG A 108 9.67 -9.91 6.29
N ASP A 109 9.76 -9.75 7.62
CA ASP A 109 10.45 -10.68 8.52
C ASP A 109 11.90 -10.99 8.09
N GLY A 110 12.64 -9.96 7.67
CA GLY A 110 14.03 -10.07 7.22
C GLY A 110 14.20 -10.71 5.83
N ARG A 111 13.11 -10.95 5.11
CA ARG A 111 13.12 -11.48 3.75
C ARG A 111 12.68 -10.42 2.76
N PHE A 112 13.26 -10.45 1.57
CA PHE A 112 12.91 -9.59 0.46
C PHE A 112 11.99 -10.28 -0.54
N ALA A 113 11.01 -9.54 -1.04
CA ALA A 113 10.20 -9.94 -2.17
C ALA A 113 10.05 -8.76 -3.14
N VAL A 114 9.76 -9.07 -4.40
CA VAL A 114 9.58 -8.08 -5.45
C VAL A 114 8.12 -8.00 -5.83
N ARG A 115 7.57 -6.79 -5.77
CA ARG A 115 6.27 -6.43 -6.35
C ARG A 115 6.48 -5.97 -7.78
N VAL A 116 5.81 -6.60 -8.72
CA VAL A 116 5.85 -6.25 -10.13
C VAL A 116 4.56 -5.54 -10.53
N ARG A 117 4.67 -4.50 -11.34
CA ARG A 117 3.55 -3.77 -11.95
C ARG A 117 3.58 -3.88 -13.46
N ASP A 118 2.41 -4.07 -14.03
CA ASP A 118 2.12 -3.85 -15.43
C ASP A 118 1.53 -2.45 -15.60
N ARG A 119 2.32 -1.50 -16.10
CA ARG A 119 1.90 -0.10 -16.26
C ARG A 119 0.91 0.09 -17.40
N SER A 120 0.81 -0.88 -18.30
CA SER A 120 -0.15 -0.87 -19.41
C SER A 120 -1.56 -1.34 -19.03
N TRP A 121 -1.76 -1.83 -17.79
CA TRP A 121 -3.03 -2.39 -17.34
C TRP A 121 -4.19 -1.40 -17.47
N ALA A 122 -3.95 -0.12 -17.17
CA ALA A 122 -4.98 0.92 -17.18
C ALA A 122 -5.58 1.16 -18.57
N ALA A 123 -4.76 1.00 -19.62
CA ALA A 123 -5.24 1.12 -21.00
C ALA A 123 -6.06 -0.08 -21.47
N ARG A 124 -5.79 -1.28 -20.90
CA ARG A 124 -6.46 -2.53 -21.25
C ARG A 124 -7.69 -2.83 -20.39
N MET A 125 -7.71 -2.31 -19.16
CA MET A 125 -8.78 -2.50 -18.20
C MET A 125 -9.20 -1.15 -17.63
N PRO A 126 -10.08 -0.41 -18.34
CA PRO A 126 -10.55 0.89 -17.86
C PRO A 126 -11.16 0.79 -16.47
N PHE A 127 -10.73 1.67 -15.58
CA PHE A 127 -11.25 1.72 -14.22
C PHE A 127 -12.63 2.38 -14.21
N ALA A 128 -13.66 1.63 -13.82
CA ALA A 128 -15.05 2.07 -13.85
C ALA A 128 -15.47 2.99 -12.68
N GLY A 129 -14.52 3.31 -11.77
CA GLY A 129 -14.80 4.08 -10.57
C GLY A 129 -15.04 3.21 -9.32
N ILE A 130 -15.35 3.87 -8.22
CA ILE A 130 -15.69 3.24 -6.95
C ILE A 130 -17.16 3.49 -6.67
N GLU A 131 -17.94 2.44 -6.46
CA GLU A 131 -19.27 2.58 -5.88
C GLU A 131 -19.16 3.15 -4.47
N ARG A 132 -19.96 4.16 -4.18
CA ARG A 132 -19.98 4.82 -2.87
C ARG A 132 -21.36 5.36 -2.58
N PHE A 133 -21.64 5.54 -1.31
CA PHE A 133 -22.82 6.28 -0.87
C PHE A 133 -22.70 7.75 -1.22
N ASP A 134 -23.83 8.41 -1.39
CA ASP A 134 -23.88 9.85 -1.56
C ASP A 134 -23.31 10.57 -0.34
N TYR A 135 -22.77 11.76 -0.57
CA TYR A 135 -22.28 12.59 0.52
C TYR A 135 -23.39 12.85 1.55
N ASN A 136 -23.08 12.54 2.81
CA ASN A 136 -23.95 12.86 3.93
C ASN A 136 -23.07 13.35 5.10
N PRO A 137 -23.23 14.60 5.55
CA PRO A 137 -22.44 15.16 6.63
C PRO A 137 -22.61 14.40 7.96
N ALA A 138 -23.68 13.64 8.15
CA ALA A 138 -23.89 12.82 9.33
C ALA A 138 -22.86 11.70 9.49
N TRP A 139 -22.16 11.32 8.42
CA TRP A 139 -21.06 10.34 8.45
C TRP A 139 -19.69 10.96 8.73
N ARG A 140 -19.61 12.28 8.84
CA ARG A 140 -18.44 12.91 9.41
C ARG A 140 -18.52 12.85 10.93
N ILE A 141 -17.66 12.03 11.51
CA ILE A 141 -17.70 11.71 12.92
C ILE A 141 -16.40 12.20 13.56
N ASP A 142 -16.53 13.04 14.59
CA ASP A 142 -15.42 13.43 15.44
C ASP A 142 -15.31 12.39 16.57
N ALA A 143 -14.22 11.61 16.54
CA ALA A 143 -13.97 10.57 17.51
C ALA A 143 -12.93 11.02 18.56
N ALA A 144 -13.11 10.59 19.79
CA ALA A 144 -12.09 10.74 20.82
C ALA A 144 -11.02 9.64 20.65
N TRP A 145 -9.75 10.05 20.65
CA TRP A 145 -8.64 9.12 20.61
C TRP A 145 -8.21 8.79 22.02
N CYS A 146 -8.52 7.56 22.46
CA CYS A 146 -8.36 7.14 23.85
C CYS A 146 -7.31 6.03 23.98
N PRO A 147 -6.47 6.06 25.03
CA PRO A 147 -5.55 4.98 25.29
C PRO A 147 -6.29 3.73 25.79
N LEU A 148 -5.74 2.57 25.46
CA LEU A 148 -6.10 1.28 26.03
C LEU A 148 -5.08 0.90 27.11
N ASP A 149 -5.55 0.69 28.34
CA ASP A 149 -4.70 0.26 29.45
C ASP A 149 -5.36 -0.95 30.15
N PRO A 150 -4.78 -2.16 30.00
CA PRO A 150 -3.57 -2.48 29.21
C PRO A 150 -3.83 -2.46 27.70
N PRO A 151 -2.76 -2.37 26.87
CA PRO A 151 -2.87 -2.54 25.43
C PRO A 151 -3.51 -3.90 25.08
N GLN A 152 -4.30 -3.91 24.01
CA GLN A 152 -5.01 -5.12 23.57
C GLN A 152 -4.23 -5.80 22.44
N VAL A 153 -4.08 -7.12 22.54
CA VAL A 153 -3.55 -7.94 21.45
C VAL A 153 -4.70 -8.49 20.62
N MET A 154 -4.62 -8.27 19.31
CA MET A 154 -5.59 -8.75 18.34
C MET A 154 -4.91 -9.67 17.34
N GLU A 155 -5.60 -10.73 16.93
CA GLU A 155 -5.17 -11.56 15.82
C GLU A 155 -5.87 -11.12 14.54
N VAL A 156 -5.06 -10.69 13.56
CA VAL A 156 -5.53 -10.18 12.27
C VAL A 156 -5.02 -11.09 11.16
N PRO A 157 -5.89 -11.61 10.29
CA PRO A 157 -5.45 -12.42 9.16
C PRO A 157 -4.72 -11.55 8.14
N ASN A 158 -3.59 -12.04 7.65
CA ASN A 158 -2.92 -11.45 6.50
C ASN A 158 -3.53 -11.96 5.18
N VAL A 159 -3.03 -11.45 4.06
CA VAL A 159 -3.54 -11.82 2.72
C VAL A 159 -3.33 -13.32 2.37
N THR A 160 -2.46 -14.01 3.09
CA THR A 160 -2.21 -15.46 2.93
C THR A 160 -3.07 -16.32 3.85
N GLY A 161 -3.88 -15.69 4.71
CA GLY A 161 -4.70 -16.37 5.71
C GLY A 161 -3.98 -16.71 7.01
N GLU A 162 -2.70 -16.39 7.16
CA GLU A 162 -1.98 -16.52 8.41
C GLU A 162 -2.42 -15.44 9.40
N MET A 163 -2.58 -15.82 10.67
CA MET A 163 -2.92 -14.89 11.74
C MET A 163 -1.68 -14.19 12.24
N LYS A 164 -1.74 -12.86 12.29
CA LYS A 164 -0.69 -12.02 12.85
C LYS A 164 -1.18 -11.33 14.11
N ALA A 165 -0.41 -11.44 15.20
CA ALA A 165 -0.69 -10.71 16.42
C ALA A 165 -0.32 -9.22 16.26
N VAL A 166 -1.28 -8.34 16.53
CA VAL A 166 -1.10 -6.88 16.51
C VAL A 166 -1.44 -6.34 17.89
N THR A 167 -0.53 -5.59 18.48
CA THR A 167 -0.77 -4.90 19.75
C THR A 167 -1.33 -3.53 19.49
N VAL A 168 -2.52 -3.25 20.04
CA VAL A 168 -3.23 -1.98 19.90
C VAL A 168 -3.24 -1.26 21.24
N ALA A 169 -2.68 -0.06 21.28
CA ALA A 169 -2.58 0.77 22.49
C ALA A 169 -3.59 1.93 22.53
N TRP A 170 -4.31 2.17 21.43
CA TRP A 170 -5.26 3.28 21.28
C TRP A 170 -6.52 2.84 20.55
N GLN A 171 -7.62 3.54 20.83
CA GLN A 171 -8.90 3.32 20.18
C GLN A 171 -9.57 4.65 19.83
N ALA A 172 -10.37 4.64 18.77
CA ALA A 172 -11.26 5.75 18.43
C ALA A 172 -12.66 5.49 19.03
N VAL A 173 -13.14 6.41 19.84
CA VAL A 173 -14.45 6.31 20.51
C VAL A 173 -15.35 7.45 20.05
N PHE A 174 -16.57 7.11 19.68
CA PHE A 174 -17.58 8.06 19.24
C PHE A 174 -19.00 7.54 19.50
N GLU A 175 -19.98 8.40 19.34
CA GLU A 175 -21.39 8.02 19.45
C GLU A 175 -22.11 8.10 18.10
N ILE A 176 -22.91 7.09 17.79
CA ILE A 176 -23.85 7.07 16.67
C ILE A 176 -25.20 6.62 17.18
N ASP A 177 -26.26 7.39 16.89
CA ASP A 177 -27.65 7.10 17.31
C ASP A 177 -27.79 6.79 18.81
N GLY A 178 -27.06 7.52 19.65
CA GLY A 178 -27.05 7.34 21.09
C GLY A 178 -26.31 6.10 21.59
N LYS A 179 -25.59 5.40 20.69
CA LYS A 179 -24.76 4.24 21.02
C LYS A 179 -23.29 4.60 20.97
N SER A 180 -22.56 4.22 22.01
CA SER A 180 -21.11 4.35 22.02
C SER A 180 -20.48 3.26 21.18
N VAL A 181 -19.56 3.65 20.29
CA VAL A 181 -18.79 2.77 19.41
C VAL A 181 -17.32 3.00 19.64
N ALA A 182 -16.55 1.90 19.73
CA ALA A 182 -15.11 1.93 19.80
C ALA A 182 -14.52 1.16 18.63
N LEU A 183 -13.59 1.78 17.90
CA LEU A 183 -12.87 1.16 16.80
C LEU A 183 -11.40 1.00 17.14
N LEU A 184 -10.85 -0.17 16.88
CA LEU A 184 -9.45 -0.50 17.11
C LEU A 184 -8.67 -0.42 15.79
N PRO A 185 -7.65 0.45 15.67
CA PRO A 185 -6.84 0.54 14.47
C PRO A 185 -5.85 -0.61 14.38
N MET A 186 -5.67 -1.17 13.20
CA MET A 186 -4.77 -2.32 12.97
C MET A 186 -3.28 -1.97 13.03
N SER A 187 -2.90 -0.70 12.92
CA SER A 187 -1.50 -0.35 12.66
C SER A 187 -0.97 0.89 13.41
N VAL A 188 -1.75 1.48 14.33
CA VAL A 188 -1.36 2.71 15.00
C VAL A 188 -1.11 2.51 16.48
N ILE A 189 0.11 2.84 16.91
CA ILE A 189 0.54 2.83 18.31
C ILE A 189 0.85 4.25 18.85
N SER A 190 0.56 5.28 18.04
CA SER A 190 0.85 6.67 18.37
C SER A 190 -0.33 7.37 19.05
N PRO A 191 -0.09 8.20 20.07
CA PRO A 191 -1.15 9.02 20.69
C PRO A 191 -1.71 10.10 19.76
N LYS A 192 -1.02 10.42 18.67
CA LYS A 192 -1.48 11.35 17.64
C LYS A 192 -1.32 10.70 16.26
N PRO A 193 -2.32 9.99 15.80
CA PRO A 193 -2.25 9.43 14.47
C PRO A 193 -2.19 10.56 13.43
N VAL A 194 -1.14 10.56 12.61
CA VAL A 194 -1.14 11.34 11.36
C VAL A 194 -1.99 10.55 10.38
N ILE A 195 -3.24 10.97 10.23
CA ILE A 195 -4.23 10.19 9.50
C ILE A 195 -4.40 10.74 8.11
N GLU A 196 -3.79 10.09 7.12
CA GLU A 196 -4.29 10.11 5.76
C GLU A 196 -5.26 8.94 5.53
N SER A 197 -5.03 7.81 6.19
CA SER A 197 -5.99 6.71 6.27
C SER A 197 -5.67 5.77 7.43
N LEU A 198 -6.67 5.41 8.23
CA LEU A 198 -6.59 4.36 9.24
C LEU A 198 -7.44 3.18 8.78
N ALA A 199 -6.88 1.97 8.92
CA ALA A 199 -7.66 0.75 8.83
C ALA A 199 -8.10 0.32 10.23
N PHE A 200 -9.40 0.06 10.39
CA PHE A 200 -10.01 -0.40 11.62
C PHE A 200 -10.55 -1.83 11.46
N VAL A 201 -10.66 -2.52 12.57
CA VAL A 201 -11.28 -3.85 12.68
C VAL A 201 -12.61 -3.74 13.37
#